data_475f305e929035d98bda4519298f3dd2
#
_entry.id   475f305e929035d98bda4519298f3dd2
#
_cell.length_a   1.000
_cell.length_b   1.000
_cell.length_c   1.000
_cell.angle_alpha   90.00
_cell.angle_beta   90.00
_cell.angle_gamma   90.00
#
_symmetry.space_group_name_H-M   'P 1'
#
loop_
_entity.id
_entity.type
_entity.pdbx_description
1 polymer ?
#
loop_
_entity_poly.entity_id
_entity_poly.type
_entity_poly.pdbx_seq_one_letter_code
_entity_poly.pdbx_strand_id
1 'polypeptide(L)'
;MPGSPTFICQAELCDAHCCRAFSVNLGESEVERMQRASGLRPLDFLESEDGVIVNLPLAQPYLLKRAENRCAQLAPGLSCGQYEGRPNACRLYPHFVLFIDPVSLRPVHAEMDGMRASFAAATAPDARPPGLYVPLLLRHVECPGFTGASMSSVEWSGLFEDTFRLQYPES
;
A
#
# COMPACT_ATOMS: atom_id res chain seq x y z
N MET A 1 -9.17 -13.04 -5.86
CA MET A 1 -9.24 -14.17 -6.81
C MET A 1 -9.82 -13.67 -8.12
N PRO A 2 -9.50 -14.28 -9.26
CA PRO A 2 -10.20 -14.00 -10.50
C PRO A 2 -11.71 -14.08 -10.27
N GLY A 3 -12.47 -13.19 -10.90
CA GLY A 3 -13.91 -13.03 -10.66
C GLY A 3 -14.29 -12.10 -9.48
N SER A 4 -13.33 -11.68 -8.65
CA SER A 4 -13.59 -10.66 -7.63
C SER A 4 -13.80 -9.29 -8.29
N PRO A 5 -14.64 -8.41 -7.70
CA PRO A 5 -14.84 -7.07 -8.23
C PRO A 5 -13.57 -6.22 -8.11
N THR A 6 -13.32 -5.39 -9.11
CA THR A 6 -12.24 -4.39 -9.09
C THR A 6 -12.55 -3.30 -8.06
N PHE A 7 -11.49 -2.63 -7.61
CA PHE A 7 -11.61 -1.53 -6.67
C PHE A 7 -11.90 -0.20 -7.39
N ILE A 8 -12.94 0.48 -6.94
CA ILE A 8 -13.29 1.86 -7.31
C ILE A 8 -13.46 2.63 -6.00
N CYS A 9 -12.62 3.65 -5.77
CA CYS A 9 -12.69 4.42 -4.54
C CYS A 9 -14.05 5.12 -4.40
N GLN A 10 -14.71 4.90 -3.27
CA GLN A 10 -16.01 5.50 -2.90
C GLN A 10 -15.86 6.17 -1.53
N ALA A 11 -15.04 7.23 -1.49
CA ALA A 11 -14.63 7.89 -0.27
C ALA A 11 -15.82 8.42 0.55
N GLU A 12 -16.91 8.80 -0.11
CA GLU A 12 -18.13 9.28 0.54
C GLU A 12 -18.83 8.20 1.37
N LEU A 13 -18.74 6.92 0.97
CA LEU A 13 -19.35 5.81 1.70
C LEU A 13 -18.58 5.39 2.96
N CYS A 14 -17.29 5.73 3.03
CA CYS A 14 -16.43 5.38 4.17
C CYS A 14 -15.83 6.62 4.85
N ASP A 15 -16.30 7.81 4.53
CA ASP A 15 -15.78 9.08 5.05
C ASP A 15 -14.24 9.17 4.92
N ALA A 16 -13.71 8.73 3.77
CA ALA A 16 -12.27 8.65 3.48
C ALA A 16 -11.47 7.92 4.58
N HIS A 17 -11.96 6.77 5.05
CA HIS A 17 -11.43 6.00 6.18
C HIS A 17 -9.91 5.86 6.14
N CYS A 18 -9.31 5.49 5.01
CA CYS A 18 -7.86 5.32 4.87
C CYS A 18 -7.07 6.61 5.19
N CYS A 19 -7.60 7.79 4.86
CA CYS A 19 -6.99 9.07 5.17
C CYS A 19 -7.17 9.49 6.65
N ARG A 20 -8.08 8.86 7.37
CA ARG A 20 -8.36 9.15 8.79
C ARG A 20 -7.70 8.13 9.71
N ALA A 21 -7.73 6.85 9.36
CA ALA A 21 -7.30 5.77 10.23
C ALA A 21 -5.78 5.56 10.27
N PHE A 22 -5.07 5.83 9.16
CA PHE A 22 -3.67 5.43 9.05
C PHE A 22 -2.70 6.60 9.13
N SER A 23 -1.57 6.35 9.83
CA SER A 23 -0.34 7.13 9.67
C SER A 23 0.50 6.47 8.59
N VAL A 24 1.07 7.26 7.70
CA VAL A 24 1.77 6.76 6.52
C VAL A 24 3.24 7.15 6.60
N ASN A 25 4.10 6.15 6.61
CA ASN A 25 5.54 6.32 6.49
C ASN A 25 5.94 6.41 5.01
N LEU A 26 6.98 7.18 4.71
CA LEU A 26 7.52 7.39 3.38
C LEU A 26 9.05 7.21 3.38
N GLY A 27 9.54 6.64 2.29
CA GLY A 27 10.95 6.68 1.92
C GLY A 27 11.29 7.91 1.08
N GLU A 28 12.57 8.14 0.84
CA GLU A 28 13.07 9.30 0.05
C GLU A 28 12.45 9.35 -1.36
N SER A 29 12.42 8.23 -2.06
CA SER A 29 11.85 8.15 -3.42
C SER A 29 10.36 8.53 -3.48
N GLU A 30 9.61 8.26 -2.41
CA GLU A 30 8.20 8.62 -2.29
C GLU A 30 8.04 10.12 -2.01
N VAL A 31 8.91 10.69 -1.18
CA VAL A 31 8.97 12.15 -0.93
C VAL A 31 9.25 12.89 -2.22
N GLU A 32 10.26 12.46 -2.98
CA GLU A 32 10.58 13.03 -4.30
C GLU A 32 9.42 12.90 -5.29
N ARG A 33 8.74 11.76 -5.33
CA ARG A 33 7.57 11.56 -6.18
C ARG A 33 6.44 12.51 -5.82
N MET A 34 6.13 12.66 -4.53
CA MET A 34 5.12 13.61 -4.05
C MET A 34 5.49 15.04 -4.42
N GLN A 35 6.75 15.42 -4.22
CA GLN A 35 7.25 16.75 -4.55
C GLN A 35 7.12 17.06 -6.04
N ARG A 36 7.53 16.12 -6.90
CA ARG A 36 7.40 16.27 -8.37
C ARG A 36 5.94 16.37 -8.82
N ALA A 37 5.05 15.58 -8.24
CA ALA A 37 3.64 15.57 -8.63
C ALA A 37 2.87 16.81 -8.16
N SER A 38 3.25 17.39 -7.02
CA SER A 38 2.51 18.49 -6.38
C SER A 38 3.14 19.87 -6.56
N GLY A 39 4.47 19.92 -6.75
CA GLY A 39 5.24 21.16 -6.64
C GLY A 39 5.41 21.68 -5.20
N LEU A 40 4.88 20.97 -4.20
CA LEU A 40 5.02 21.34 -2.79
C LEU A 40 6.42 21.00 -2.26
N ARG A 41 6.89 21.76 -1.27
CA ARG A 41 8.10 21.43 -0.54
C ARG A 41 7.82 20.30 0.46
N PRO A 42 8.81 19.48 0.83
CA PRO A 42 8.63 18.40 1.82
C PRO A 42 8.01 18.87 3.15
N LEU A 43 8.37 20.06 3.65
CA LEU A 43 7.79 20.66 4.86
C LEU A 43 6.27 20.91 4.77
N ASP A 44 5.72 21.01 3.56
CA ASP A 44 4.30 21.30 3.37
C ASP A 44 3.44 20.04 3.49
N PHE A 45 4.04 18.84 3.31
CA PHE A 45 3.32 17.57 3.35
C PHE A 45 3.91 16.50 4.30
N LEU A 46 5.08 16.73 4.90
CA LEU A 46 5.66 15.86 5.91
C LEU A 46 5.47 16.42 7.32
N GLU A 47 5.42 15.54 8.30
CA GLU A 47 5.45 15.94 9.71
C GLU A 47 6.75 16.67 10.02
N SER A 48 6.63 17.74 10.79
CA SER A 48 7.77 18.57 11.19
C SER A 48 7.55 19.17 12.58
N GLU A 49 8.64 19.31 13.34
CA GLU A 49 8.69 19.98 14.62
C GLU A 49 9.66 21.16 14.49
N ASP A 50 9.23 22.34 14.89
CA ASP A 50 10.01 23.60 14.82
C ASP A 50 10.64 23.88 13.43
N GLY A 51 9.94 23.49 12.35
CA GLY A 51 10.40 23.67 10.97
C GLY A 51 11.43 22.64 10.51
N VAL A 52 11.70 21.60 11.32
CA VAL A 52 12.58 20.47 10.95
C VAL A 52 11.71 19.22 10.70
N ILE A 53 11.94 18.57 9.57
CA ILE A 53 11.21 17.35 9.20
C ILE A 53 11.55 16.24 10.20
N VAL A 54 10.51 15.59 10.74
CA VAL A 54 10.66 14.42 11.61
C VAL A 54 11.26 13.27 10.82
N ASN A 55 12.37 12.72 11.33
CA ASN A 55 13.10 11.61 10.74
C ASN A 55 13.18 10.47 11.76
N LEU A 56 12.46 9.36 11.49
CA LEU A 56 12.41 8.20 12.36
C LEU A 56 13.53 7.20 12.00
N PRO A 57 14.04 6.40 12.95
CA PRO A 57 15.04 5.38 12.69
C PRO A 57 14.40 4.13 12.02
N LEU A 58 13.74 4.31 10.88
CA LEU A 58 13.01 3.28 10.13
C LEU A 58 13.46 3.29 8.67
N ALA A 59 13.21 2.18 7.95
CA ALA A 59 13.47 2.09 6.51
C ALA A 59 12.68 3.14 5.70
N GLN A 60 11.51 3.55 6.20
CA GLN A 60 10.72 4.67 5.69
C GLN A 60 10.66 5.73 6.80
N PRO A 61 11.62 6.67 6.83
CA PRO A 61 11.85 7.53 7.98
C PRO A 61 10.89 8.70 8.13
N TYR A 62 10.20 9.09 7.06
CA TYR A 62 9.33 10.27 7.06
C TYR A 62 7.89 9.91 7.33
N LEU A 63 7.15 10.83 7.93
CA LEU A 63 5.71 10.69 8.17
C LEU A 63 4.93 11.67 7.31
N LEU A 64 3.89 11.20 6.68
CA LEU A 64 2.92 12.07 6.00
C LEU A 64 2.17 12.92 7.03
N LYS A 65 2.13 14.22 6.79
CA LYS A 65 1.54 15.21 7.70
C LYS A 65 0.07 14.93 7.98
N ARG A 66 -0.28 15.03 9.25
CA ARG A 66 -1.67 14.91 9.71
C ARG A 66 -2.14 16.23 10.34
N ALA A 67 -3.39 16.54 10.14
CA ALA A 67 -4.06 17.66 10.79
C ALA A 67 -5.47 17.22 11.20
N GLU A 68 -5.92 17.59 12.37
CA GLU A 68 -7.27 17.26 12.86
C GLU A 68 -7.61 15.76 12.77
N ASN A 69 -6.65 14.89 13.13
CA ASN A 69 -6.76 13.43 13.08
C ASN A 69 -6.98 12.84 11.67
N ARG A 70 -6.60 13.56 10.62
CA ARG A 70 -6.67 13.10 9.24
C ARG A 70 -5.41 13.48 8.46
N CYS A 71 -5.20 12.82 7.32
CA CYS A 71 -4.15 13.21 6.37
C CYS A 71 -4.35 14.67 5.95
N ALA A 72 -3.31 15.50 6.05
CA ALA A 72 -3.37 16.90 5.65
C ALA A 72 -3.63 17.10 4.14
N GLN A 73 -3.46 16.04 3.34
CA GLN A 73 -3.73 16.07 1.90
C GLN A 73 -5.17 15.67 1.54
N LEU A 74 -6.02 15.39 2.53
CA LEU A 74 -7.44 15.11 2.30
C LEU A 74 -8.19 16.40 2.00
N ALA A 75 -8.67 16.55 0.78
CA ALA A 75 -9.45 17.70 0.34
C ALA A 75 -10.88 17.69 0.94
N PRO A 76 -11.58 18.83 1.01
CA PRO A 76 -12.95 18.92 1.54
C PRO A 76 -13.94 17.97 0.86
N GLY A 77 -13.76 17.65 -0.42
CA GLY A 77 -14.57 16.70 -1.18
C GLY A 77 -14.18 15.22 -0.99
N LEU A 78 -13.49 14.88 0.11
CA LEU A 78 -13.01 13.54 0.44
C LEU A 78 -12.08 12.92 -0.61
N SER A 79 -11.57 13.72 -1.55
CA SER A 79 -10.57 13.30 -2.53
C SER A 79 -9.15 13.51 -2.01
N CYS A 80 -8.19 12.77 -2.55
CA CYS A 80 -6.78 12.95 -2.24
C CYS A 80 -6.20 14.11 -3.06
N GLY A 81 -5.73 15.17 -2.42
CA GLY A 81 -5.06 16.31 -3.08
C GLY A 81 -3.71 15.94 -3.71
N GLN A 82 -3.17 14.75 -3.40
CA GLN A 82 -1.91 14.22 -3.91
C GLN A 82 -2.10 12.92 -4.69
N TYR A 83 -3.19 12.77 -5.42
CA TYR A 83 -3.57 11.49 -6.01
C TYR A 83 -2.47 10.86 -6.87
N GLU A 84 -1.83 11.64 -7.75
CA GLU A 84 -0.76 11.15 -8.64
C GLU A 84 0.54 10.85 -7.88
N GLY A 85 0.87 11.66 -6.87
CA GLY A 85 2.07 11.51 -6.05
C GLY A 85 1.92 10.59 -4.84
N ARG A 86 0.77 9.95 -4.64
CA ARG A 86 0.46 9.16 -3.44
C ARG A 86 1.60 8.24 -3.00
N PRO A 87 1.88 8.16 -1.68
CA PRO A 87 2.78 7.15 -1.12
C PRO A 87 2.36 5.72 -1.48
N ASN A 88 3.31 4.80 -1.45
CA ASN A 88 3.04 3.40 -1.77
C ASN A 88 1.95 2.80 -0.87
N ALA A 89 1.98 3.08 0.42
CA ALA A 89 0.93 2.64 1.35
C ALA A 89 -0.47 3.11 0.93
N CYS A 90 -0.60 4.35 0.43
CA CYS A 90 -1.88 4.88 -0.07
C CYS A 90 -2.28 4.27 -1.42
N ARG A 91 -1.31 3.85 -2.24
CA ARG A 91 -1.55 3.19 -3.54
C ARG A 91 -1.92 1.73 -3.36
N LEU A 92 -1.34 1.07 -2.34
CA LEU A 92 -1.67 -0.29 -1.94
C LEU A 92 -3.10 -0.44 -1.45
N TYR A 93 -3.53 0.49 -0.59
CA TYR A 93 -4.87 0.37 0.00
C TYR A 93 -5.96 0.30 -1.09
N PRO A 94 -6.91 -0.61 -1.00
CA PRO A 94 -7.24 -1.47 0.14
C PRO A 94 -6.65 -2.90 0.10
N HIS A 95 -5.60 -3.14 -0.68
CA HIS A 95 -4.98 -4.46 -0.82
C HIS A 95 -3.70 -4.57 0.01
N PHE A 96 -3.34 -5.80 0.37
CA PHE A 96 -2.04 -6.12 0.96
C PHE A 96 -1.69 -7.58 0.72
N VAL A 97 -0.40 -7.90 0.75
CA VAL A 97 0.09 -9.27 0.67
C VAL A 97 0.44 -9.77 2.06
N LEU A 98 -0.11 -10.92 2.43
CA LEU A 98 0.20 -11.64 3.65
C LEU A 98 0.85 -12.98 3.29
N PHE A 99 1.91 -13.36 3.99
CA PHE A 99 2.50 -14.68 3.87
C PHE A 99 2.02 -15.58 5.00
N ILE A 100 1.69 -16.81 4.66
CA ILE A 100 1.33 -17.85 5.62
C ILE A 100 2.28 -19.03 5.54
N ASP A 101 2.53 -19.65 6.67
CA ASP A 101 3.18 -20.95 6.74
C ASP A 101 2.20 -22.04 6.24
N PRO A 102 2.59 -22.86 5.25
CA PRO A 102 1.67 -23.85 4.64
C PRO A 102 1.26 -24.99 5.58
N VAL A 103 1.99 -25.21 6.67
CA VAL A 103 1.70 -26.29 7.63
C VAL A 103 0.83 -25.79 8.77
N SER A 104 1.22 -24.68 9.41
CA SER A 104 0.49 -24.13 10.56
C SER A 104 -0.68 -23.23 10.15
N LEU A 105 -0.74 -22.81 8.89
CA LEU A 105 -1.70 -21.83 8.33
C LEU A 105 -1.71 -20.48 9.07
N ARG A 106 -0.61 -20.15 9.72
CA ARG A 106 -0.45 -18.89 10.46
C ARG A 106 0.32 -17.85 9.65
N PRO A 107 0.01 -16.57 9.85
CA PRO A 107 0.81 -15.49 9.30
C PRO A 107 2.26 -15.60 9.77
N VAL A 108 3.18 -15.32 8.85
CA VAL A 108 4.62 -15.30 9.12
C VAL A 108 5.19 -13.91 8.89
N HIS A 109 6.14 -13.54 9.75
CA HIS A 109 7.03 -12.40 9.57
C HIS A 109 8.41 -12.95 9.24
N ALA A 110 8.63 -13.21 7.95
CA ALA A 110 9.89 -13.78 7.47
C ALA A 110 10.86 -12.68 7.04
N GLU A 111 12.13 -13.06 6.90
CA GLU A 111 13.13 -12.23 6.24
C GLU A 111 12.71 -11.92 4.80
N MET A 112 13.06 -10.72 4.32
CA MET A 112 12.64 -10.20 3.02
C MET A 112 12.99 -11.14 1.87
N ASP A 113 14.18 -11.74 1.88
CA ASP A 113 14.62 -12.65 0.82
C ASP A 113 13.78 -13.93 0.77
N GLY A 114 13.37 -14.45 1.93
CA GLY A 114 12.47 -15.60 2.02
C GLY A 114 11.07 -15.30 1.47
N MET A 115 10.56 -14.09 1.72
CA MET A 115 9.27 -13.65 1.19
C MET A 115 9.35 -13.44 -0.33
N ARG A 116 10.41 -12.82 -0.85
CA ARG A 116 10.62 -12.63 -2.29
C ARG A 116 10.75 -13.96 -3.03
N ALA A 117 11.56 -14.88 -2.50
CA ALA A 117 11.70 -16.21 -3.09
C ALA A 117 10.37 -16.97 -3.11
N SER A 118 9.60 -16.91 -2.04
CA SER A 118 8.27 -17.54 -1.95
C SER A 118 7.27 -16.93 -2.92
N PHE A 119 7.29 -15.60 -3.09
CA PHE A 119 6.42 -14.91 -4.04
C PHE A 119 6.79 -15.29 -5.48
N ALA A 120 8.08 -15.28 -5.84
CA ALA A 120 8.56 -15.67 -7.15
C ALA A 120 8.19 -17.12 -7.48
N ALA A 121 8.33 -18.04 -6.51
CA ALA A 121 7.92 -19.44 -6.68
C ALA A 121 6.41 -19.59 -6.90
N ALA A 122 5.58 -18.81 -6.20
CA ALA A 122 4.12 -18.88 -6.31
C ALA A 122 3.57 -18.28 -7.60
N THR A 123 4.29 -17.34 -8.22
CA THR A 123 3.86 -16.64 -9.44
C THR A 123 4.52 -17.18 -10.71
N ALA A 124 5.50 -18.09 -10.58
CA ALA A 124 6.14 -18.72 -11.72
C ALA A 124 5.15 -19.61 -12.50
N PRO A 125 5.21 -19.63 -13.87
CA PRO A 125 4.32 -20.45 -14.70
C PRO A 125 4.38 -21.94 -14.38
N ASP A 126 5.56 -22.43 -13.96
CA ASP A 126 5.84 -23.83 -13.65
C ASP A 126 6.05 -24.06 -12.14
N ALA A 127 5.31 -23.33 -11.30
CA ALA A 127 5.45 -23.34 -9.84
C ALA A 127 5.52 -24.76 -9.26
N ARG A 128 6.74 -25.25 -8.95
CA ARG A 128 7.03 -26.51 -8.26
C ARG A 128 8.40 -26.44 -7.58
N PRO A 129 8.53 -26.75 -6.32
CA PRO A 129 7.54 -26.87 -5.25
C PRO A 129 7.07 -25.51 -4.76
N PRO A 130 6.04 -25.45 -3.91
CA PRO A 130 5.68 -24.19 -3.24
C PRO A 130 6.90 -23.66 -2.49
N GLY A 131 7.09 -22.33 -2.51
CA GLY A 131 8.11 -21.69 -1.68
C GLY A 131 7.90 -22.01 -0.20
N LEU A 132 8.80 -21.51 0.66
CA LEU A 132 8.72 -21.69 2.11
C LEU A 132 7.38 -21.20 2.68
N TYR A 133 6.80 -20.17 2.06
CA TYR A 133 5.56 -19.52 2.50
C TYR A 133 4.59 -19.37 1.32
N VAL A 134 3.30 -19.31 1.64
CA VAL A 134 2.25 -19.07 0.63
C VAL A 134 1.84 -17.59 0.69
N PRO A 135 2.06 -16.81 -0.37
CA PRO A 135 1.60 -15.44 -0.45
C PRO A 135 0.09 -15.38 -0.75
N LEU A 136 -0.63 -14.56 -0.02
CA LEU A 136 -2.06 -14.30 -0.19
C LEU A 136 -2.30 -12.83 -0.48
N LEU A 137 -3.01 -12.51 -1.55
CA LEU A 137 -3.52 -11.16 -1.78
C LEU A 137 -4.83 -11.00 -0.99
N LEU A 138 -4.82 -10.11 -0.02
CA LEU A 138 -5.95 -9.79 0.84
C LEU A 138 -6.44 -8.38 0.60
N ARG A 139 -7.62 -8.06 1.14
CA ARG A 139 -8.22 -6.72 1.10
C ARG A 139 -8.75 -6.33 2.48
N HIS A 140 -8.73 -5.04 2.76
CA HIS A 140 -9.39 -4.49 3.93
C HIS A 140 -10.91 -4.59 3.80
N VAL A 141 -11.54 -5.28 4.73
CA VAL A 141 -12.99 -5.56 4.71
C VAL A 141 -13.84 -4.30 4.94
N GLU A 142 -13.25 -3.29 5.59
CA GLU A 142 -13.90 -2.01 5.87
C GLU A 142 -14.04 -1.13 4.62
N CYS A 143 -13.32 -1.45 3.54
CA CYS A 143 -13.38 -0.66 2.31
C CYS A 143 -14.60 -1.03 1.47
N PRO A 144 -15.54 -0.09 1.23
CA PRO A 144 -16.74 -0.34 0.43
C PRO A 144 -16.48 -0.32 -1.08
N GLY A 145 -15.26 0.02 -1.53
CA GLY A 145 -14.93 0.31 -2.93
C GLY A 145 -14.84 -0.89 -3.88
N PHE A 146 -15.16 -2.11 -3.43
CA PHE A 146 -15.14 -3.31 -4.29
C PHE A 146 -16.44 -3.46 -5.08
N THR A 147 -16.70 -2.52 -5.99
CA THR A 147 -17.95 -2.38 -6.75
C THR A 147 -17.77 -2.38 -8.26
N GLY A 148 -16.53 -2.48 -8.74
CA GLY A 148 -16.24 -2.48 -10.18
C GLY A 148 -16.51 -3.84 -10.85
N ALA A 149 -16.14 -3.94 -12.13
CA ALA A 149 -16.29 -5.18 -12.89
C ALA A 149 -15.47 -6.33 -12.30
N SER A 150 -15.88 -7.56 -12.58
CA SER A 150 -15.12 -8.75 -12.18
C SER A 150 -13.76 -8.79 -12.87
N MET A 151 -12.69 -8.99 -12.09
CA MET A 151 -11.33 -9.11 -12.59
C MET A 151 -11.12 -10.41 -13.37
N SER A 152 -10.46 -10.31 -14.51
CA SER A 152 -9.88 -11.46 -15.20
C SER A 152 -8.69 -12.03 -14.43
N SER A 153 -8.22 -13.21 -14.83
CA SER A 153 -7.01 -13.82 -14.26
C SER A 153 -5.77 -12.94 -14.47
N VAL A 154 -5.67 -12.28 -15.62
CA VAL A 154 -4.53 -11.40 -15.94
C VAL A 154 -4.53 -10.16 -15.05
N GLU A 155 -5.67 -9.51 -14.90
CA GLU A 155 -5.81 -8.33 -14.02
C GLU A 155 -5.54 -8.69 -12.56
N TRP A 156 -6.01 -9.84 -12.11
CA TRP A 156 -5.74 -10.32 -10.75
C TRP A 156 -4.26 -10.60 -10.51
N SER A 157 -3.59 -11.26 -11.47
CA SER A 157 -2.14 -11.52 -11.37
C SER A 157 -1.35 -10.21 -11.35
N GLY A 158 -1.68 -9.26 -12.23
CA GLY A 158 -1.06 -7.94 -12.25
C GLY A 158 -1.26 -7.19 -10.93
N LEU A 159 -2.49 -7.18 -10.39
CA LEU A 159 -2.77 -6.57 -9.08
C LEU A 159 -1.95 -7.21 -7.95
N PHE A 160 -1.80 -8.53 -7.97
CA PHE A 160 -1.03 -9.26 -6.96
C PHE A 160 0.47 -8.90 -7.02
N GLU A 161 1.05 -8.89 -8.22
CA GLU A 161 2.45 -8.49 -8.44
C GLU A 161 2.69 -7.03 -8.05
N ASP A 162 1.85 -6.12 -8.50
CA ASP A 162 1.97 -4.69 -8.19
C ASP A 162 1.82 -4.43 -6.70
N THR A 163 0.89 -5.12 -6.02
CA THR A 163 0.73 -5.04 -4.57
C THR A 163 1.99 -5.53 -3.87
N PHE A 164 2.54 -6.66 -4.29
CA PHE A 164 3.77 -7.18 -3.70
C PHE A 164 4.95 -6.21 -3.88
N ARG A 165 5.18 -5.70 -5.10
CA ARG A 165 6.27 -4.76 -5.41
C ARG A 165 6.17 -3.46 -4.60
N LEU A 166 4.94 -2.92 -4.44
CA LEU A 166 4.72 -1.71 -3.65
C LEU A 166 4.94 -1.93 -2.15
N GLN A 167 4.55 -3.10 -1.63
CA GLN A 167 4.67 -3.43 -0.21
C GLN A 167 6.09 -3.83 0.18
N TYR A 168 6.82 -4.47 -0.74
CA TYR A 168 8.17 -4.99 -0.57
C TYR A 168 9.10 -4.45 -1.66
N PRO A 169 9.35 -3.13 -1.71
CA PRO A 169 10.17 -2.52 -2.74
C PRO A 169 11.59 -3.08 -2.72
N GLU A 170 12.22 -3.13 -3.88
CA GLU A 170 13.65 -3.39 -3.99
C GLU A 170 14.41 -2.19 -3.39
N SER A 171 15.43 -2.48 -2.62
CA SER A 171 16.31 -1.48 -1.98
C SER A 171 17.25 -0.85 -3.00
#